data_633414199d1e6ea3dfe8fe4800cc14fc
#
_entry.id   633414199d1e6ea3dfe8fe4800cc14fc
#
_cell.length_a   1.000
_cell.length_b   1.000
_cell.length_c   1.000
_cell.angle_alpha   90.00
_cell.angle_beta   90.00
_cell.angle_gamma   90.00
#
_symmetry.space_group_name_H-M   'P 1'
#
loop_
_entity.id
_entity.type
_entity.pdbx_description
1 polymer ?
#
loop_
_entity_poly.entity_id
_entity_poly.type
_entity_poly.pdbx_seq_one_letter_code
_entity_poly.pdbx_strand_id
1 'polypeptide(L)'
;PKECIRLLNGYRDHIAAVRGNCEAAVDQMVLQFPVLADYMLLQLGEKLVFATHGDVYNPENLPPLAKGGILLTGHTHVPACDVYPDFVYLNPGSVSLPKDEQKRRGYILLDDTGVVFKELDGTEYHRYNF
;
A
#
# COMPACT_ATOMS: atom_id res chain seq x y z
N PRO A 1 -4.75 -11.83 15.77
CA PRO A 1 -4.19 -13.11 16.18
C PRO A 1 -2.74 -12.99 16.63
N LYS A 2 -2.41 -13.69 17.67
CA LYS A 2 -1.07 -13.63 18.28
C LYS A 2 0.05 -13.99 17.32
N GLU A 3 -0.18 -14.95 16.46
CA GLU A 3 0.82 -15.41 15.50
C GLU A 3 1.18 -14.34 14.47
N CYS A 4 0.19 -13.64 13.95
CA CYS A 4 0.40 -12.54 13.01
C CYS A 4 1.17 -11.39 13.68
N ILE A 5 0.78 -11.02 14.88
CA ILE A 5 1.45 -9.96 15.65
C ILE A 5 2.91 -10.33 15.90
N ARG A 6 3.17 -11.56 16.32
CA ARG A 6 4.54 -12.03 16.55
C ARG A 6 5.38 -12.00 15.28
N LEU A 7 4.82 -12.45 14.18
CA LEU A 7 5.50 -12.43 12.88
C LEU A 7 5.85 -11.00 12.47
N LEU A 8 4.89 -10.09 12.52
CA LEU A 8 5.10 -8.69 12.16
C LEU A 8 6.14 -8.04 13.06
N ASN A 9 6.07 -8.25 14.36
CA ASN A 9 7.05 -7.69 15.30
C ASN A 9 8.46 -8.23 15.04
N GLY A 10 8.58 -9.44 14.51
CA GLY A 10 9.87 -10.00 14.11
C GLY A 10 10.52 -9.23 12.95
N TYR A 11 9.73 -8.55 12.14
CA TYR A 11 10.21 -7.74 11.03
C TYR A 11 10.12 -6.24 11.29
N ARG A 12 9.95 -5.82 12.55
CA ARG A 12 9.68 -4.42 12.92
C ARG A 12 10.65 -3.40 12.33
N ASP A 13 11.90 -3.81 12.12
CA ASP A 13 12.93 -2.91 11.57
C ASP A 13 12.81 -2.72 10.05
N HIS A 14 11.94 -3.48 9.41
CA HIS A 14 11.75 -3.48 7.95
C HIS A 14 10.33 -3.13 7.53
N ILE A 15 9.50 -2.65 8.46
CA ILE A 15 8.09 -2.33 8.18
C ILE A 15 7.84 -0.86 8.38
N ALA A 16 7.22 -0.23 7.38
CA ALA A 16 6.61 1.07 7.51
C ALA A 16 5.11 0.92 7.26
N ALA A 17 4.30 1.55 8.07
CA ALA A 17 2.86 1.39 8.01
C ALA A 17 2.15 2.72 8.12
N VAL A 18 1.02 2.85 7.43
CA VAL A 18 0.08 3.96 7.62
C VAL A 18 -1.17 3.41 8.29
N ARG A 19 -1.88 4.28 9.00
CA ARG A 19 -3.11 3.90 9.69
C ARG A 19 -4.25 3.71 8.69
N GLY A 20 -5.11 2.73 8.95
CA GLY A 20 -6.40 2.61 8.28
C GLY A 20 -7.44 3.50 8.94
N ASN A 21 -8.65 3.52 8.38
CA ASN A 21 -9.76 4.32 8.92
C ASN A 21 -10.42 3.67 10.14
N CYS A 22 -10.12 2.40 10.41
CA CYS A 22 -10.64 1.67 11.56
C CYS A 22 -9.56 1.35 12.61
N GLU A 23 -8.36 1.84 12.45
CA GLU A 23 -7.27 1.52 13.33
C GLU A 23 -7.41 2.15 14.66
N ALA A 24 -7.08 1.37 15.64
CA ALA A 24 -7.21 1.76 17.01
C ALA A 24 -5.84 1.87 17.66
N ALA A 25 -5.79 2.64 18.74
CA ALA A 25 -4.60 2.67 19.59
C ALA A 25 -4.24 1.27 20.10
N VAL A 26 -5.20 0.34 20.15
CA VAL A 26 -4.95 -1.03 20.58
C VAL A 26 -3.97 -1.76 19.65
N ASP A 27 -3.99 -1.46 18.36
CA ASP A 27 -3.03 -2.05 17.42
C ASP A 27 -1.61 -1.56 17.73
N GLN A 28 -1.47 -0.28 18.04
CA GLN A 28 -0.17 0.27 18.43
C GLN A 28 0.33 -0.30 19.76
N MET A 29 -0.56 -0.74 20.64
CA MET A 29 -0.18 -1.35 21.90
C MET A 29 0.49 -2.71 21.72
N VAL A 30 0.18 -3.44 20.67
CA VAL A 30 0.69 -4.81 20.45
C VAL A 30 1.76 -4.87 19.36
N LEU A 31 1.79 -3.90 18.44
CA LEU A 31 2.78 -3.83 17.35
C LEU A 31 3.97 -2.97 17.77
N GLN A 32 5.18 -3.45 17.51
CA GLN A 32 6.43 -2.83 17.92
C GLN A 32 7.02 -1.92 16.82
N PHE A 33 6.18 -1.39 15.96
CA PHE A 33 6.53 -0.40 14.96
C PHE A 33 5.38 0.57 14.81
N PRO A 34 5.62 1.81 14.32
CA PRO A 34 4.55 2.81 14.19
C PRO A 34 3.47 2.39 13.19
N VAL A 35 2.20 2.48 13.59
CA VAL A 35 1.04 2.15 12.73
C VAL A 35 0.01 3.28 12.67
N LEU A 36 0.28 4.43 13.28
CA LEU A 36 -0.67 5.54 13.38
C LEU A 36 -0.36 6.71 12.45
N ALA A 37 0.62 6.58 11.56
CA ALA A 37 0.94 7.63 10.61
C ALA A 37 -0.18 7.79 9.59
N ASP A 38 -0.58 9.03 9.33
CA ASP A 38 -1.62 9.31 8.33
C ASP A 38 -1.12 9.09 6.91
N TYR A 39 0.14 9.33 6.68
CA TYR A 39 0.77 9.15 5.37
C TYR A 39 2.27 8.94 5.54
N MET A 40 2.93 8.51 4.47
CA MET A 40 4.38 8.48 4.41
C MET A 40 4.86 8.83 3.00
N LEU A 41 6.06 9.38 2.92
CA LEU A 41 6.75 9.64 1.66
C LEU A 41 7.92 8.70 1.54
N LEU A 42 8.00 8.02 0.40
CA LEU A 42 9.07 7.07 0.10
C LEU A 42 9.75 7.51 -1.20
N GLN A 43 11.08 7.55 -1.19
CA GLN A 43 11.85 7.87 -2.39
C GLN A 43 12.32 6.58 -3.04
N LEU A 44 11.90 6.34 -4.28
CA LEU A 44 12.33 5.20 -5.09
C LEU A 44 13.03 5.73 -6.34
N GLY A 45 14.35 5.80 -6.30
CA GLY A 45 15.11 6.46 -7.37
C GLY A 45 14.67 7.92 -7.48
N GLU A 46 14.19 8.31 -8.65
CA GLU A 46 13.67 9.67 -8.88
C GLU A 46 12.17 9.78 -8.61
N LYS A 47 11.51 8.67 -8.25
CA LYS A 47 10.08 8.64 -7.99
C LYS A 47 9.77 8.87 -6.53
N LEU A 48 8.87 9.80 -6.24
CA LEU A 48 8.39 10.04 -4.89
C LEU A 48 7.02 9.37 -4.73
N VAL A 49 6.92 8.48 -3.76
CA VAL A 49 5.69 7.76 -3.46
C VAL A 49 5.01 8.42 -2.26
N PHE A 50 3.76 8.81 -2.44
CA PHE A 50 2.90 9.24 -1.34
C PHE A 50 2.00 8.06 -0.97
N ALA A 51 2.24 7.46 0.19
CA ALA A 51 1.48 6.31 0.66
C ALA A 51 0.54 6.74 1.79
N THR A 52 -0.73 6.36 1.67
CA THR A 52 -1.77 6.68 2.64
C THR A 52 -2.87 5.63 2.56
N HIS A 53 -3.79 5.62 3.55
CA HIS A 53 -4.84 4.60 3.54
C HIS A 53 -5.75 4.71 2.30
N GLY A 54 -6.22 5.91 1.98
CA GLY A 54 -7.07 6.12 0.80
C GLY A 54 -8.47 6.61 1.12
N ASP A 55 -8.82 6.74 2.40
CA ASP A 55 -10.13 7.26 2.82
C ASP A 55 -10.22 8.79 2.68
N VAL A 56 -9.10 9.50 2.89
CA VAL A 56 -9.04 10.95 2.74
C VAL A 56 -8.46 11.33 1.39
N TYR A 57 -7.23 10.91 1.12
CA TYR A 57 -6.59 11.15 -0.17
C TYR A 57 -6.69 9.93 -1.07
N ASN A 58 -7.07 10.17 -2.32
CA ASN A 58 -7.30 9.15 -3.34
C ASN A 58 -7.29 9.84 -4.71
N PRO A 59 -7.49 9.14 -5.84
CA PRO A 59 -7.49 9.80 -7.16
C PRO A 59 -8.55 10.89 -7.34
N GLU A 60 -9.61 10.90 -6.53
CA GLU A 60 -10.65 11.93 -6.58
C GLU A 60 -10.35 13.12 -5.68
N ASN A 61 -9.42 12.98 -4.76
CA ASN A 61 -8.99 14.02 -3.82
C ASN A 61 -7.49 13.89 -3.60
N LEU A 62 -6.70 14.47 -4.51
CA LEU A 62 -5.26 14.28 -4.52
C LEU A 62 -4.56 15.00 -3.37
N PRO A 63 -3.55 14.36 -2.75
CA PRO A 63 -2.65 15.06 -1.84
C PRO A 63 -1.68 15.94 -2.64
N PRO A 64 -0.86 16.76 -1.97
CA PRO A 64 0.31 17.35 -2.62
C PRO A 64 1.20 16.24 -3.15
N LEU A 65 1.33 16.15 -4.48
CA LEU A 65 1.99 15.03 -5.14
C LEU A 65 2.96 15.57 -6.18
N ALA A 66 4.22 15.17 -6.10
CA ALA A 66 5.22 15.58 -7.05
C ALA A 66 4.88 15.04 -8.44
N LYS A 67 5.08 15.87 -9.47
CA LYS A 67 4.85 15.46 -10.85
C LYS A 67 5.71 14.24 -11.20
N GLY A 68 5.08 13.23 -11.79
CA GLY A 68 5.73 11.95 -12.06
C GLY A 68 5.78 11.01 -10.87
N GLY A 69 5.15 11.39 -9.77
CA GLY A 69 5.12 10.56 -8.55
C GLY A 69 4.12 9.44 -8.59
N ILE A 70 4.02 8.75 -7.47
CA ILE A 70 3.14 7.61 -7.29
C ILE A 70 2.23 7.87 -6.09
N LEU A 71 0.93 7.68 -6.28
CA LEU A 71 -0.03 7.65 -5.18
C LEU A 71 -0.35 6.19 -4.86
N LEU A 72 -0.04 5.76 -3.65
CA LEU A 72 -0.22 4.40 -3.20
C LEU A 72 -1.24 4.37 -2.05
N THR A 73 -2.34 3.66 -2.24
CA THR A 73 -3.39 3.55 -1.22
C THR A 73 -3.90 2.12 -1.09
N GLY A 74 -4.70 1.90 -0.04
CA GLY A 74 -5.50 0.70 0.14
C GLY A 74 -6.99 1.07 0.18
N HIS A 75 -7.65 0.78 1.29
CA HIS A 75 -9.04 1.15 1.63
C HIS A 75 -10.12 0.46 0.80
N THR A 76 -10.03 0.47 -0.52
CA THR A 76 -11.06 -0.11 -1.39
C THR A 76 -11.06 -1.63 -1.39
N HIS A 77 -9.94 -2.26 -1.03
CA HIS A 77 -9.71 -3.70 -1.12
C HIS A 77 -9.75 -4.22 -2.57
N VAL A 78 -9.53 -3.33 -3.53
CA VAL A 78 -9.53 -3.65 -4.96
C VAL A 78 -8.20 -3.22 -5.56
N PRO A 79 -7.45 -4.15 -6.21
CA PRO A 79 -6.21 -3.78 -6.87
C PRO A 79 -6.43 -2.74 -7.96
N ALA A 80 -5.52 -1.79 -8.10
CA ALA A 80 -5.57 -0.79 -9.15
C ALA A 80 -4.17 -0.42 -9.62
N CYS A 81 -4.05 -0.16 -10.92
CA CYS A 81 -2.85 0.36 -11.54
C CYS A 81 -3.30 1.31 -12.64
N ASP A 82 -3.49 2.59 -12.29
CA ASP A 82 -4.04 3.59 -13.19
C ASP A 82 -2.99 4.65 -13.50
N VAL A 83 -2.70 4.82 -14.78
CA VAL A 83 -1.69 5.75 -15.26
C VAL A 83 -2.36 7.05 -15.66
N TYR A 84 -2.03 8.13 -14.94
CA TYR A 84 -2.51 9.49 -15.24
C TYR A 84 -1.36 10.31 -15.84
N PRO A 85 -1.65 11.45 -16.46
CA PRO A 85 -0.59 12.25 -17.09
C PRO A 85 0.53 12.68 -16.15
N ASP A 86 0.21 12.98 -14.88
CA ASP A 86 1.17 13.53 -13.92
C ASP A 86 1.53 12.58 -12.79
N PHE A 87 0.89 11.41 -12.70
CA PHE A 87 1.18 10.44 -11.64
C PHE A 87 0.65 9.05 -12.02
N VAL A 88 1.07 8.05 -11.27
CA VAL A 88 0.53 6.69 -11.33
C VAL A 88 -0.17 6.39 -10.00
N TYR A 89 -1.38 5.86 -10.08
CA TYR A 89 -2.13 5.41 -8.92
C TYR A 89 -1.98 3.91 -8.76
N LEU A 90 -1.57 3.47 -7.58
CA LEU A 90 -1.42 2.05 -7.25
C LEU A 90 -2.22 1.69 -6.01
N ASN A 91 -2.89 0.55 -6.07
CA ASN A 91 -3.54 -0.06 -4.92
C ASN A 91 -3.24 -1.56 -4.96
N PRO A 92 -2.58 -2.12 -3.94
CA PRO A 92 -2.24 -3.55 -3.95
C PRO A 92 -3.44 -4.46 -3.66
N GLY A 93 -4.59 -3.91 -3.32
CA GLY A 93 -5.75 -4.68 -2.88
C GLY A 93 -5.65 -5.09 -1.42
N SER A 94 -6.13 -6.27 -1.09
CA SER A 94 -6.17 -6.76 0.29
C SER A 94 -5.56 -8.14 0.42
N VAL A 95 -4.84 -8.38 1.50
CA VAL A 95 -4.33 -9.72 1.83
C VAL A 95 -5.39 -10.59 2.51
N SER A 96 -6.41 -9.99 3.11
CA SER A 96 -7.38 -10.71 3.94
C SER A 96 -8.82 -10.62 3.44
N LEU A 97 -9.21 -9.49 2.84
CA LEU A 97 -10.62 -9.24 2.50
C LEU A 97 -10.72 -8.60 1.11
N PRO A 98 -10.38 -9.34 0.04
CA PRO A 98 -10.46 -8.81 -1.32
C PRO A 98 -11.90 -8.55 -1.74
N LYS A 99 -12.10 -7.44 -2.47
CA LYS A 99 -13.41 -7.02 -2.97
C LYS A 99 -13.46 -6.92 -4.50
N ASP A 100 -12.39 -7.32 -5.19
CA ASP A 100 -12.39 -7.43 -6.64
C ASP A 100 -13.17 -8.67 -7.09
N GLU A 101 -13.49 -8.75 -8.38
CA GLU A 101 -14.28 -9.87 -8.93
C GLU A 101 -13.59 -11.22 -8.74
N GLN A 102 -12.28 -11.27 -8.94
CA GLN A 102 -11.51 -12.51 -8.81
C GLN A 102 -11.14 -12.84 -7.37
N LYS A 103 -11.47 -11.97 -6.41
CA LYS A 103 -11.15 -12.16 -4.99
C LYS A 103 -9.67 -12.47 -4.76
N ARG A 104 -8.79 -11.72 -5.43
CA ARG A 104 -7.35 -11.90 -5.30
C ARG A 104 -6.85 -11.36 -3.98
N ARG A 105 -6.24 -12.24 -3.20
CA ARG A 105 -5.48 -11.85 -2.01
C ARG A 105 -4.04 -11.68 -2.43
N GLY A 106 -3.49 -10.49 -2.22
CA GLY A 106 -2.17 -10.24 -2.79
C GLY A 106 -1.47 -9.02 -2.27
N TYR A 107 -0.40 -8.69 -2.97
CA TYR A 107 0.51 -7.60 -2.63
C TYR A 107 1.19 -7.10 -3.91
N ILE A 108 1.96 -6.04 -3.79
CA ILE A 108 2.78 -5.54 -4.89
C ILE A 108 4.25 -5.54 -4.50
N LEU A 109 5.11 -5.70 -5.51
CA LEU A 109 6.53 -5.40 -5.43
C LEU A 109 6.75 -4.14 -6.26
N LEU A 110 7.28 -3.10 -5.61
CA LEU A 110 7.43 -1.78 -6.20
C LEU A 110 8.88 -1.34 -6.08
N ASP A 111 9.49 -0.94 -7.20
CA ASP A 111 10.80 -0.31 -7.22
C ASP A 111 10.78 0.89 -8.18
N ASP A 112 11.95 1.48 -8.46
CA ASP A 112 12.05 2.65 -9.32
C ASP A 112 11.82 2.34 -10.80
N THR A 113 11.78 1.07 -11.19
CA THR A 113 11.56 0.66 -12.58
C THR A 113 10.13 0.28 -12.89
N GLY A 114 9.36 -0.13 -11.90
CA GLY A 114 7.99 -0.56 -12.13
C GLY A 114 7.34 -1.23 -10.93
N VAL A 115 6.19 -1.84 -11.18
CA VAL A 115 5.38 -2.51 -10.17
C VAL A 115 4.93 -3.87 -10.70
N VAL A 116 4.92 -4.86 -9.81
CA VAL A 116 4.42 -6.20 -10.09
C VAL A 116 3.34 -6.54 -9.07
N PHE A 117 2.18 -6.97 -9.54
CA PHE A 117 1.07 -7.41 -8.70
C PHE A 117 1.11 -8.92 -8.58
N LYS A 118 1.10 -9.41 -7.36
CA LYS A 118 1.18 -10.85 -7.06
C LYS A 118 0.10 -11.29 -6.11
N GLU A 119 -0.38 -12.52 -6.30
CA GLU A 119 -1.20 -13.20 -5.32
C GLU A 119 -0.31 -13.73 -4.18
N LEU A 120 -0.90 -14.13 -3.06
CA LEU A 120 -0.14 -14.58 -1.89
C LEU A 120 0.74 -15.79 -2.15
N ASP A 121 0.40 -16.62 -3.14
CA ASP A 121 1.23 -17.77 -3.55
C ASP A 121 2.42 -17.37 -4.44
N GLY A 122 2.56 -16.07 -4.76
CA GLY A 122 3.62 -15.56 -5.60
C GLY A 122 3.30 -15.48 -7.08
N THR A 123 2.10 -15.88 -7.49
CA THR A 123 1.70 -15.80 -8.89
C THR A 123 1.54 -14.36 -9.32
N GLU A 124 2.28 -13.95 -10.36
CA GLU A 124 2.17 -12.62 -10.94
C GLU A 124 0.90 -12.55 -11.79
N TYR A 125 0.09 -11.46 -11.62
CA TYR A 125 -1.09 -11.30 -12.45
C TYR A 125 -1.17 -9.94 -13.16
N HIS A 126 -0.30 -9.00 -12.83
CA HIS A 126 -0.21 -7.72 -13.53
C HIS A 126 1.17 -7.09 -13.32
N ARG A 127 1.64 -6.37 -14.34
CA ARG A 127 2.93 -5.68 -14.30
C ARG A 127 2.83 -4.37 -15.06
N TYR A 128 3.47 -3.33 -14.52
CA TYR A 128 3.59 -2.05 -15.22
C TYR A 128 5.01 -1.50 -15.03
N ASN A 129 5.67 -1.12 -16.12
CA ASN A 129 6.99 -0.52 -16.11
C ASN A 129 6.85 0.99 -16.30
N PHE A 130 7.49 1.74 -15.42
CA PHE A 130 7.48 3.20 -15.47
C PHE A 130 8.24 3.76 -16.66
#